data_8885712c2276b16068d14602996980b0
#
_entry.id   8885712c2276b16068d14602996980b0
#
_cell.length_a   1.000
_cell.length_b   1.000
_cell.length_c   1.000
_cell.angle_alpha   90.00
_cell.angle_beta   90.00
_cell.angle_gamma   90.00
#
_symmetry.space_group_name_H-M   'P 1'
#
loop_
_entity.id
_entity.type
_entity.pdbx_description
1 polymer ?
#
loop_
_entity_poly.entity_id
_entity_poly.type
_entity_poly.pdbx_seq_one_letter_code
_entity_poly.pdbx_strand_id
1 'polypeptide(L)'
;LSLVGSEMCIRDSFLKASKDSDSKIIIPESNRITGNIGIEYLIFKYRLNIYSEYFQKIEHNLLGLNGAKLSEIKNVYSHGQALSQCSKFIKSHKMTEHVRADTAGSAEMVATSKDKTKAAIASSLSAKTYNLEILKKNIENENGNLTRFLVMGKNVSQPEYGKKKYITSFLFKLKSKPAALYQSLGGFAINGVNLTKLQSYPCLLYTSDAADE
;
A
#
# COMPACT_ATOMS: atom_id res chain seq x y z
N LEU A 1 -13.40 -6.90 -3.55
CA LEU A 1 -11.94 -6.70 -3.41
C LEU A 1 -11.69 -6.07 -2.05
N SER A 2 -11.45 -6.88 -1.05
CA SER A 2 -11.03 -6.45 0.28
C SER A 2 -9.57 -5.98 0.16
N LEU A 3 -9.32 -4.70 0.39
CA LEU A 3 -7.98 -4.17 0.65
C LEU A 3 -7.56 -4.69 2.03
N VAL A 4 -6.90 -5.80 2.03
CA VAL A 4 -6.46 -6.45 3.26
C VAL A 4 -5.18 -5.81 3.74
N GLY A 5 -5.27 -5.10 4.87
CA GLY A 5 -4.20 -4.26 5.41
C GLY A 5 -3.31 -4.88 6.46
N SER A 6 -3.40 -6.18 6.78
CA SER A 6 -2.48 -6.81 7.72
C SER A 6 -1.40 -7.62 6.98
N GLU A 7 -0.16 -7.61 7.49
CA GLU A 7 0.95 -8.40 6.92
C GLU A 7 0.60 -9.88 6.74
N MET A 8 -0.22 -10.45 7.61
CA MET A 8 -0.66 -11.83 7.56
C MET A 8 -1.51 -12.09 6.32
N CYS A 9 -2.44 -11.22 6.02
CA CYS A 9 -3.31 -11.35 4.85
C CYS A 9 -2.57 -11.09 3.52
N ILE A 10 -1.55 -10.23 3.54
CA ILE A 10 -0.66 -10.02 2.38
C ILE A 10 0.08 -11.33 2.08
N ARG A 11 0.70 -11.96 3.08
CA ARG A 11 1.42 -13.25 2.92
C ARG A 11 0.51 -14.36 2.39
N ASP A 12 -0.70 -14.48 2.91
CA ASP A 12 -1.68 -15.48 2.45
C ASP A 12 -2.08 -15.27 0.99
N SER A 13 -2.24 -14.01 0.58
CA SER A 13 -2.51 -13.66 -0.83
C SER A 13 -1.35 -14.09 -1.74
N PHE A 14 -0.10 -13.84 -1.35
CA PHE A 14 1.08 -14.28 -2.09
C PHE A 14 1.15 -15.80 -2.16
N LEU A 15 0.92 -16.50 -1.04
CA LEU A 15 0.91 -17.96 -0.99
C LEU A 15 -0.16 -18.55 -1.94
N LYS A 16 -1.36 -18.00 -1.92
CA LYS A 16 -2.46 -18.41 -2.81
C LYS A 16 -2.08 -18.23 -4.28
N ALA A 17 -1.60 -17.05 -4.66
CA ALA A 17 -1.21 -16.76 -6.04
C ALA A 17 -0.01 -17.60 -6.51
N SER A 18 0.86 -18.03 -5.60
CA SER A 18 1.99 -18.91 -5.96
C SER A 18 1.58 -20.36 -6.23
N LYS A 19 0.43 -20.79 -5.70
CA LYS A 19 -0.09 -22.16 -5.88
C LYS A 19 -1.01 -22.28 -7.09
N ASP A 20 -1.66 -21.19 -7.50
CA ASP A 20 -2.62 -21.15 -8.58
C ASP A 20 -2.08 -20.28 -9.73
N SER A 21 -1.84 -20.92 -10.88
CA SER A 21 -1.27 -20.26 -12.07
C SER A 21 -2.17 -19.19 -12.68
N ASP A 22 -3.47 -19.28 -12.47
CA ASP A 22 -4.47 -18.37 -13.05
C ASP A 22 -4.84 -17.22 -12.08
N SER A 23 -4.48 -17.37 -10.82
CA SER A 23 -4.71 -16.33 -9.81
C SER A 23 -3.79 -15.13 -10.01
N LYS A 24 -4.41 -13.95 -9.96
CA LYS A 24 -3.71 -12.66 -9.90
C LYS A 24 -4.03 -11.98 -8.58
N ILE A 25 -3.03 -11.30 -8.03
CA ILE A 25 -3.19 -10.48 -6.83
C ILE A 25 -2.87 -9.03 -7.13
N ILE A 26 -3.55 -8.14 -6.43
CA ILE A 26 -3.30 -6.69 -6.48
C ILE A 26 -2.88 -6.25 -5.09
N ILE A 27 -1.66 -5.76 -4.94
CA ILE A 27 -1.09 -5.40 -3.64
C ILE A 27 -0.47 -4.00 -3.71
N PRO A 28 -0.67 -3.17 -2.67
CA PRO A 28 0.02 -1.90 -2.58
C PRO A 28 1.53 -2.13 -2.38
N GLU A 29 2.36 -1.46 -3.17
CA GLU A 29 3.82 -1.55 -3.09
C GLU A 29 4.42 -0.33 -2.41
N SER A 30 3.95 0.83 -2.78
CA SER A 30 4.45 2.08 -2.22
C SER A 30 3.36 3.15 -2.21
N ASN A 31 3.49 4.07 -1.27
CA ASN A 31 2.65 5.25 -1.19
C ASN A 31 3.54 6.49 -1.17
N ARG A 32 3.15 7.54 -1.88
CA ARG A 32 3.95 8.76 -2.03
C ARG A 32 4.28 9.44 -0.70
N ILE A 33 3.40 9.34 0.29
CA ILE A 33 3.56 10.00 1.60
C ILE A 33 4.26 9.08 2.60
N THR A 34 3.87 7.80 2.65
CA THR A 34 4.34 6.85 3.67
C THR A 34 5.49 5.97 3.22
N GLY A 35 5.85 6.05 1.94
CA GLY A 35 6.97 5.32 1.37
C GLY A 35 6.66 3.90 0.96
N ASN A 36 7.67 3.05 1.01
CA ASN A 36 7.63 1.66 0.58
C ASN A 36 6.97 0.77 1.63
N ILE A 37 6.14 -0.19 1.20
CA ILE A 37 5.43 -1.14 2.06
C ILE A 37 6.26 -2.41 2.33
N GLY A 38 7.36 -2.61 1.59
CA GLY A 38 8.31 -3.70 1.85
C GLY A 38 7.86 -5.08 1.35
N ILE A 39 7.05 -5.14 0.31
CA ILE A 39 6.54 -6.41 -0.25
C ILE A 39 7.51 -7.10 -1.22
N GLU A 40 8.59 -6.45 -1.60
CA GLU A 40 9.52 -6.94 -2.66
C GLU A 40 10.13 -8.29 -2.30
N TYR A 41 10.44 -8.49 -1.02
CA TYR A 41 10.90 -9.79 -0.53
C TYR A 41 9.89 -10.92 -0.80
N LEU A 42 8.59 -10.63 -0.64
CA LEU A 42 7.53 -11.61 -0.88
C LEU A 42 7.40 -11.94 -2.39
N ILE A 43 7.56 -10.95 -3.26
CA ILE A 43 7.56 -11.16 -4.72
C ILE A 43 8.62 -12.20 -5.08
N PHE A 44 9.83 -12.03 -4.54
CA PHE A 44 10.92 -12.95 -4.77
C PHE A 44 10.69 -14.33 -4.13
N LYS A 45 10.31 -14.37 -2.85
CA LYS A 45 10.06 -15.62 -2.09
C LYS A 45 9.03 -16.50 -2.78
N TYR A 46 7.95 -15.92 -3.29
CA TYR A 46 6.86 -16.65 -3.93
C TYR A 46 6.99 -16.73 -5.47
N ARG A 47 8.08 -16.20 -6.03
CA ARG A 47 8.39 -16.21 -7.47
C ARG A 47 7.22 -15.72 -8.32
N LEU A 48 6.59 -14.64 -7.90
CA LEU A 48 5.55 -13.97 -8.67
C LEU A 48 6.17 -12.95 -9.62
N ASN A 49 5.55 -12.81 -10.78
CA ASN A 49 5.93 -11.83 -11.78
C ASN A 49 4.99 -10.62 -11.72
N ILE A 50 5.54 -9.43 -11.91
CA ILE A 50 4.76 -8.21 -12.01
C ILE A 50 4.14 -8.16 -13.41
N TYR A 51 2.83 -8.08 -13.46
CA TYR A 51 2.02 -8.05 -14.68
C TYR A 51 1.74 -6.63 -15.15
N SER A 52 1.33 -5.78 -14.22
CA SER A 52 1.07 -4.36 -14.45
C SER A 52 1.12 -3.59 -13.14
N GLU A 53 1.09 -2.27 -13.25
CA GLU A 53 0.97 -1.37 -12.12
C GLU A 53 -0.29 -0.51 -12.25
N TYR A 54 -0.82 -0.10 -11.12
CA TYR A 54 -1.96 0.78 -11.04
C TYR A 54 -1.73 1.84 -9.97
N PHE A 55 -2.00 3.09 -10.32
CA PHE A 55 -1.88 4.22 -9.40
C PHE A 55 -3.25 4.66 -8.93
N GLN A 56 -3.48 4.59 -7.63
CA GLN A 56 -4.72 5.02 -6.99
C GLN A 56 -4.49 6.29 -6.19
N LYS A 57 -5.21 7.34 -6.51
CA LYS A 57 -5.29 8.51 -5.66
C LYS A 57 -6.08 8.15 -4.40
N ILE A 58 -5.48 8.39 -3.24
CA ILE A 58 -6.10 8.17 -1.94
C ILE A 58 -6.69 9.50 -1.47
N GLU A 59 -7.99 9.51 -1.27
CA GLU A 59 -8.75 10.65 -0.75
C GLU A 59 -9.38 10.26 0.58
N HIS A 60 -9.09 11.02 1.60
CA HIS A 60 -9.66 10.84 2.93
C HIS A 60 -10.85 11.78 3.12
N ASN A 61 -12.00 11.18 3.40
CA ASN A 61 -13.23 11.93 3.64
C ASN A 61 -13.70 11.70 5.07
N LEU A 62 -14.28 12.73 5.69
CA LEU A 62 -14.97 12.60 6.97
C LEU A 62 -16.39 12.12 6.70
N LEU A 63 -16.73 10.95 7.22
CA LEU A 63 -18.01 10.27 7.04
C LEU A 63 -18.76 10.25 8.35
N GLY A 64 -20.03 10.67 8.32
CA GLY A 64 -20.93 10.63 9.47
C GLY A 64 -22.26 10.01 9.13
N LEU A 65 -23.10 9.83 10.13
CA LEU A 65 -24.49 9.42 9.94
C LEU A 65 -25.26 10.49 9.17
N ASN A 66 -26.27 10.07 8.42
CA ASN A 66 -27.14 10.98 7.69
C ASN A 66 -27.75 12.03 8.62
N GLY A 67 -27.62 13.31 8.24
CA GLY A 67 -28.06 14.45 9.03
C GLY A 67 -27.18 14.75 10.26
N ALA A 68 -25.95 14.22 10.35
CA ALA A 68 -24.96 14.66 11.30
C ALA A 68 -24.33 15.97 10.82
N LYS A 69 -24.00 16.88 11.73
CA LYS A 69 -23.34 18.15 11.38
C LYS A 69 -21.85 18.08 11.75
N LEU A 70 -21.00 18.62 10.91
CA LEU A 70 -19.56 18.67 11.15
C LEU A 70 -19.21 19.28 12.52
N SER A 71 -19.93 20.32 12.93
CA SER A 71 -19.74 20.99 14.23
C SER A 71 -20.10 20.16 15.47
N GLU A 72 -20.85 19.09 15.28
CA GLU A 72 -21.29 18.18 16.37
C GLU A 72 -20.35 16.98 16.52
N ILE A 73 -19.45 16.74 15.57
CA ILE A 73 -18.52 15.62 15.61
C ILE A 73 -17.46 15.84 16.70
N LYS A 74 -17.38 14.89 17.63
CA LYS A 74 -16.43 14.88 18.73
C LYS A 74 -15.38 13.78 18.59
N ASN A 75 -15.75 12.65 18.04
CA ASN A 75 -14.91 11.45 17.95
C ASN A 75 -14.74 11.02 16.52
N VAL A 76 -13.50 10.78 16.11
CA VAL A 76 -13.14 10.33 14.77
C VAL A 76 -12.39 9.01 14.81
N TYR A 77 -12.79 8.06 13.98
CA TYR A 77 -12.31 6.68 13.95
C TYR A 77 -11.68 6.38 12.61
N SER A 78 -10.47 5.81 12.60
CA SER A 78 -9.84 5.28 11.38
C SER A 78 -8.60 4.46 11.69
N HIS A 79 -7.94 3.93 10.65
CA HIS A 79 -6.59 3.40 10.76
C HIS A 79 -5.61 4.52 11.13
N GLY A 80 -4.61 4.19 11.98
CA GLY A 80 -3.67 5.19 12.51
C GLY A 80 -2.97 6.03 11.44
N GLN A 81 -2.64 5.42 10.30
CA GLN A 81 -2.04 6.11 9.17
C GLN A 81 -2.96 7.17 8.54
N ALA A 82 -4.24 6.86 8.39
CA ALA A 82 -5.24 7.80 7.87
C ALA A 82 -5.49 8.97 8.85
N LEU A 83 -5.54 8.68 10.16
CA LEU A 83 -5.62 9.71 11.19
C LEU A 83 -4.42 10.66 11.15
N SER A 84 -3.20 10.12 11.07
CA SER A 84 -1.97 10.91 10.95
C SER A 84 -1.98 11.80 9.71
N GLN A 85 -2.44 11.28 8.57
CA GLN A 85 -2.55 12.04 7.32
C GLN A 85 -3.63 13.13 7.36
N CYS A 86 -4.57 13.09 8.31
CA CYS A 86 -5.64 14.08 8.50
C CYS A 86 -5.49 14.89 9.77
N SER A 87 -4.34 14.82 10.44
CA SER A 87 -4.13 15.37 11.79
C SER A 87 -4.36 16.90 11.89
N LYS A 88 -4.05 17.68 10.85
CA LYS A 88 -4.30 19.13 10.84
C LYS A 88 -5.81 19.41 10.90
N PHE A 89 -6.60 18.70 10.11
CA PHE A 89 -8.05 18.84 10.10
C PHE A 89 -8.67 18.43 11.44
N ILE A 90 -8.26 17.29 11.98
CA ILE A 90 -8.76 16.75 13.25
C ILE A 90 -8.50 17.73 14.40
N LYS A 91 -7.26 18.24 14.50
CA LYS A 91 -6.87 19.21 15.52
C LYS A 91 -7.63 20.55 15.40
N SER A 92 -7.80 21.06 14.18
CA SER A 92 -8.52 22.35 13.97
C SER A 92 -10.00 22.27 14.37
N HIS A 93 -10.61 21.09 14.34
CA HIS A 93 -11.98 20.84 14.76
C HIS A 93 -12.08 20.27 16.20
N LYS A 94 -10.95 20.17 16.92
CA LYS A 94 -10.90 19.64 18.31
C LYS A 94 -11.53 18.26 18.48
N MET A 95 -11.38 17.39 17.48
CA MET A 95 -11.90 16.02 17.51
C MET A 95 -10.93 15.09 18.24
N THR A 96 -11.46 14.07 18.92
CA THR A 96 -10.68 13.01 19.57
C THR A 96 -10.46 11.86 18.59
N GLU A 97 -9.21 11.46 18.42
CA GLU A 97 -8.79 10.38 17.52
C GLU A 97 -8.94 9.01 18.20
N HIS A 98 -9.49 8.02 17.46
CA HIS A 98 -9.60 6.64 17.90
C HIS A 98 -9.05 5.71 16.82
N VAL A 99 -7.92 5.08 17.11
CA VAL A 99 -7.27 4.15 16.18
C VAL A 99 -8.05 2.84 16.09
N ARG A 100 -8.27 2.38 14.86
CA ARG A 100 -8.93 1.11 14.51
C ARG A 100 -8.07 0.32 13.53
N ALA A 101 -8.44 -0.94 13.31
CA ALA A 101 -7.70 -1.85 12.44
C ALA A 101 -7.67 -1.41 10.97
N ASP A 102 -8.77 -0.81 10.49
CA ASP A 102 -8.88 -0.35 9.10
C ASP A 102 -9.90 0.80 8.94
N THR A 103 -9.89 1.42 7.75
CA THR A 103 -10.75 2.57 7.45
C THR A 103 -12.18 2.17 7.13
N ALA A 104 -12.40 1.05 6.45
CA ALA A 104 -13.73 0.59 6.06
C ALA A 104 -14.51 0.06 7.26
N GLY A 105 -13.89 -0.75 8.13
CA GLY A 105 -14.49 -1.21 9.37
C GLY A 105 -14.78 -0.06 10.35
N SER A 106 -14.02 1.03 10.30
CA SER A 106 -14.34 2.26 11.04
C SER A 106 -15.64 2.91 10.53
N ALA A 107 -15.83 2.95 9.21
CA ALA A 107 -17.06 3.46 8.60
C ALA A 107 -18.28 2.57 8.96
N GLU A 108 -18.12 1.25 8.90
CA GLU A 108 -19.14 0.29 9.33
C GLU A 108 -19.55 0.50 10.80
N MET A 109 -18.57 0.64 11.68
CA MET A 109 -18.82 0.89 13.10
C MET A 109 -19.59 2.20 13.32
N VAL A 110 -19.24 3.28 12.62
CA VAL A 110 -19.98 4.54 12.71
C VAL A 110 -21.41 4.38 12.20
N ALA A 111 -21.62 3.66 11.08
CA ALA A 111 -22.95 3.40 10.53
C ALA A 111 -23.86 2.66 11.52
N THR A 112 -23.31 1.73 12.29
CA THR A 112 -24.07 0.92 13.28
C THR A 112 -24.22 1.62 14.63
N SER A 113 -23.42 2.62 14.96
CA SER A 113 -23.36 3.25 16.28
C SER A 113 -24.60 4.09 16.66
N LYS A 114 -25.38 4.53 15.69
CA LYS A 114 -26.52 5.46 15.85
C LYS A 114 -26.16 6.79 16.56
N ASP A 115 -24.89 7.10 16.71
CA ASP A 115 -24.38 8.26 17.44
C ASP A 115 -23.85 9.31 16.45
N LYS A 116 -24.57 10.41 16.30
CA LYS A 116 -24.25 11.49 15.35
C LYS A 116 -23.01 12.32 15.76
N THR A 117 -22.46 12.10 16.94
CA THR A 117 -21.19 12.75 17.36
C THR A 117 -19.94 12.00 16.90
N LYS A 118 -20.13 10.81 16.27
CA LYS A 118 -19.06 9.98 15.75
C LYS A 118 -18.93 10.11 14.23
N ALA A 119 -17.71 10.11 13.77
CA ALA A 119 -17.37 10.10 12.35
C ALA A 119 -16.23 9.12 12.05
N ALA A 120 -16.15 8.67 10.81
CA ALA A 120 -15.01 7.88 10.33
C ALA A 120 -14.23 8.64 9.26
N ILE A 121 -12.94 8.40 9.18
CA ILE A 121 -12.13 8.82 8.02
C ILE A 121 -11.98 7.61 7.12
N ALA A 122 -12.57 7.69 5.92
CA ALA A 122 -12.54 6.64 4.94
C ALA A 122 -12.76 7.15 3.50
N SER A 123 -12.81 6.23 2.54
CA SER A 123 -13.04 6.54 1.13
C SER A 123 -14.51 6.93 0.86
N SER A 124 -14.74 7.61 -0.27
CA SER A 124 -16.09 7.87 -0.76
C SER A 124 -16.88 6.58 -1.09
N LEU A 125 -16.16 5.49 -1.41
CA LEU A 125 -16.77 4.17 -1.60
C LEU A 125 -17.35 3.64 -0.30
N SER A 126 -16.63 3.77 0.82
CA SER A 126 -17.12 3.37 2.14
C SER A 126 -18.38 4.15 2.53
N ALA A 127 -18.46 5.43 2.18
CA ALA A 127 -19.69 6.21 2.41
C ALA A 127 -20.90 5.60 1.70
N LYS A 128 -20.74 5.21 0.42
CA LYS A 128 -21.81 4.55 -0.36
C LYS A 128 -22.16 3.18 0.20
N THR A 129 -21.15 2.37 0.54
CA THR A 129 -21.33 1.00 1.02
C THR A 129 -22.09 0.95 2.34
N TYR A 130 -21.79 1.85 3.27
CA TYR A 130 -22.38 1.87 4.60
C TYR A 130 -23.47 2.93 4.78
N ASN A 131 -23.92 3.55 3.69
CA ASN A 131 -24.97 4.59 3.69
C ASN A 131 -24.69 5.73 4.66
N LEU A 132 -23.44 6.23 4.63
CA LEU A 132 -22.97 7.37 5.39
C LEU A 132 -22.93 8.64 4.53
N GLU A 133 -23.12 9.79 5.17
CA GLU A 133 -22.97 11.09 4.54
C GLU A 133 -21.52 11.56 4.59
N ILE A 134 -21.03 12.14 3.49
CA ILE A 134 -19.71 12.77 3.44
C ILE A 134 -19.84 14.18 4.01
N LEU A 135 -19.42 14.36 5.26
CA LEU A 135 -19.48 15.66 5.95
C LEU A 135 -18.40 16.64 5.44
N LYS A 136 -17.24 16.11 5.05
CA LYS A 136 -16.15 16.89 4.42
C LYS A 136 -15.31 15.99 3.54
N LYS A 137 -15.00 16.47 2.32
CA LYS A 137 -14.12 15.78 1.37
C LYS A 137 -12.67 16.25 1.52
N ASN A 138 -11.74 15.37 1.17
CA ASN A 138 -10.31 15.68 0.98
C ASN A 138 -9.72 16.41 2.20
N ILE A 139 -9.79 15.75 3.35
CA ILE A 139 -9.32 16.30 4.63
C ILE A 139 -7.87 15.96 4.93
N GLU A 140 -7.17 15.32 4.00
CA GLU A 140 -5.75 15.01 4.12
C GLU A 140 -4.87 16.26 4.22
N ASN A 141 -3.79 16.16 4.98
CA ASN A 141 -2.84 17.27 5.24
C ASN A 141 -2.11 17.72 3.97
N GLU A 142 -1.90 16.79 3.02
CA GLU A 142 -1.15 17.00 1.79
C GLU A 142 -1.90 16.46 0.58
N ASN A 143 -1.98 17.27 -0.45
CA ASN A 143 -2.55 16.86 -1.72
C ASN A 143 -1.61 15.89 -2.47
N GLY A 144 -2.20 14.99 -3.24
CA GLY A 144 -1.43 14.07 -4.09
C GLY A 144 -1.00 12.79 -3.39
N ASN A 145 -1.75 12.34 -2.39
CA ASN A 145 -1.61 11.02 -1.81
C ASN A 145 -1.89 9.96 -2.89
N LEU A 146 -0.85 9.28 -3.33
CA LEU A 146 -0.90 8.32 -4.43
C LEU A 146 -0.31 7.00 -3.95
N THR A 147 -1.08 5.94 -4.06
CA THR A 147 -0.62 4.58 -3.80
C THR A 147 -0.41 3.85 -5.11
N ARG A 148 0.78 3.28 -5.28
CA ARG A 148 1.11 2.38 -6.37
C ARG A 148 0.78 0.96 -5.96
N PHE A 149 -0.02 0.30 -6.78
CA PHE A 149 -0.37 -1.11 -6.66
C PHE A 149 0.33 -1.90 -7.75
N LEU A 150 0.80 -3.08 -7.42
CA LEU A 150 1.32 -4.06 -8.37
C LEU A 150 0.29 -5.17 -8.56
N VAL A 151 0.04 -5.49 -9.82
CA VAL A 151 -0.71 -6.68 -10.22
C VAL A 151 0.29 -7.77 -10.49
N MET A 152 0.18 -8.90 -9.79
CA MET A 152 1.16 -9.96 -9.85
C MET A 152 0.50 -11.32 -10.06
N GLY A 153 1.22 -12.23 -10.69
CA GLY A 153 0.80 -13.61 -10.91
C GLY A 153 1.98 -14.51 -11.23
N LYS A 154 1.73 -15.80 -11.30
CA LYS A 154 2.76 -16.80 -11.58
C LYS A 154 3.11 -16.84 -13.08
N ASN A 155 2.10 -16.86 -13.92
CA ASN A 155 2.25 -16.91 -15.38
C ASN A 155 1.98 -15.53 -15.96
N VAL A 156 3.01 -14.92 -16.51
CA VAL A 156 2.93 -13.61 -17.19
C VAL A 156 3.37 -13.82 -18.63
N SER A 157 2.52 -13.46 -19.57
CA SER A 157 2.93 -13.37 -20.98
C SER A 157 3.95 -12.25 -21.13
N GLN A 158 5.04 -12.52 -21.82
CA GLN A 158 6.02 -11.48 -22.10
C GLN A 158 5.38 -10.40 -23.00
N PRO A 159 5.60 -9.13 -22.69
CA PRO A 159 5.07 -8.05 -23.51
C PRO A 159 5.75 -8.01 -24.88
N GLU A 160 5.02 -7.60 -25.90
CA GLU A 160 5.58 -7.35 -27.22
C GLU A 160 6.57 -6.18 -27.18
N TYR A 161 7.82 -6.45 -27.53
CA TYR A 161 8.88 -5.45 -27.56
C TYR A 161 8.55 -4.30 -28.54
N GLY A 162 8.84 -3.07 -28.13
CA GLY A 162 8.79 -1.89 -29.01
C GLY A 162 7.44 -1.16 -29.10
N LYS A 163 6.34 -1.72 -28.64
CA LYS A 163 5.01 -1.07 -28.72
C LYS A 163 4.68 -0.13 -27.56
N LYS A 164 5.30 -0.29 -26.39
CA LYS A 164 5.03 0.49 -25.19
C LYS A 164 6.32 0.71 -24.39
N LYS A 165 6.30 1.69 -23.49
CA LYS A 165 7.37 1.86 -22.49
C LYS A 165 7.15 0.86 -21.37
N TYR A 166 8.20 0.14 -20.99
CA TYR A 166 8.17 -0.84 -19.91
C TYR A 166 9.17 -0.48 -18.82
N ILE A 167 8.87 -0.86 -17.60
CA ILE A 167 9.79 -0.87 -16.47
C ILE A 167 10.05 -2.32 -16.13
N THR A 168 11.30 -2.72 -16.08
CA THR A 168 11.71 -4.05 -15.65
C THR A 168 12.17 -3.99 -14.19
N SER A 169 11.57 -4.82 -13.35
CA SER A 169 12.00 -5.02 -11.97
C SER A 169 12.69 -6.37 -11.85
N PHE A 170 13.86 -6.38 -11.24
CA PHE A 170 14.60 -7.62 -11.00
C PHE A 170 15.30 -7.55 -9.64
N LEU A 171 15.56 -8.72 -9.09
CA LEU A 171 16.32 -8.88 -7.86
C LEU A 171 17.59 -9.68 -8.16
N PHE A 172 18.69 -9.28 -7.56
CA PHE A 172 19.95 -10.01 -7.71
C PHE A 172 20.70 -10.08 -6.36
N LYS A 173 21.47 -11.14 -6.18
CA LYS A 173 22.34 -11.33 -5.04
C LYS A 173 23.78 -11.10 -5.46
N LEU A 174 24.49 -10.31 -4.70
CA LEU A 174 25.91 -10.06 -4.91
C LEU A 174 26.73 -10.96 -4.00
N LYS A 175 27.91 -11.39 -4.49
CA LYS A 175 28.93 -11.99 -3.63
C LYS A 175 29.48 -10.91 -2.69
N SER A 176 29.74 -11.27 -1.42
CA SER A 176 30.34 -10.37 -0.45
C SER A 176 31.83 -10.17 -0.76
N LYS A 177 32.14 -9.21 -1.60
CA LYS A 177 33.49 -8.80 -1.95
C LYS A 177 33.55 -7.29 -2.24
N PRO A 178 34.72 -6.65 -2.05
CA PRO A 178 34.88 -5.23 -2.36
C PRO A 178 34.44 -4.89 -3.79
N ALA A 179 33.80 -3.73 -3.96
CA ALA A 179 33.32 -3.20 -5.24
C ALA A 179 32.27 -4.05 -6.01
N ALA A 180 31.69 -5.11 -5.41
CA ALA A 180 30.74 -5.98 -6.11
C ALA A 180 29.52 -5.21 -6.64
N LEU A 181 28.96 -4.30 -5.84
CA LEU A 181 27.85 -3.46 -6.26
C LEU A 181 28.24 -2.52 -7.41
N TYR A 182 29.38 -1.85 -7.28
CA TYR A 182 29.90 -0.94 -8.31
C TYR A 182 30.09 -1.66 -9.66
N GLN A 183 30.72 -2.84 -9.64
CA GLN A 183 30.95 -3.65 -10.84
C GLN A 183 29.62 -4.07 -11.50
N SER A 184 28.63 -4.47 -10.69
CA SER A 184 27.32 -4.85 -11.20
C SER A 184 26.56 -3.67 -11.81
N LEU A 185 26.61 -2.50 -11.18
CA LEU A 185 25.98 -1.28 -11.70
C LEU A 185 26.68 -0.76 -12.95
N GLY A 186 28.00 -0.95 -13.07
CA GLY A 186 28.79 -0.58 -14.26
C GLY A 186 28.26 -1.25 -15.53
N GLY A 187 27.83 -2.50 -15.44
CA GLY A 187 27.22 -3.21 -16.58
C GLY A 187 25.95 -2.52 -17.11
N PHE A 188 25.11 -1.98 -16.24
CA PHE A 188 23.93 -1.20 -16.68
C PHE A 188 24.32 0.12 -17.33
N ALA A 189 25.29 0.83 -16.75
CA ALA A 189 25.76 2.11 -17.26
C ALA A 189 26.37 1.99 -18.67
N ILE A 190 27.23 0.99 -18.89
CA ILE A 190 27.86 0.73 -20.19
C ILE A 190 26.85 0.39 -21.26
N ASN A 191 25.78 -0.33 -20.91
CA ASN A 191 24.71 -0.71 -21.83
C ASN A 191 23.58 0.33 -21.93
N GLY A 192 23.74 1.54 -21.39
CA GLY A 192 22.76 2.62 -21.49
C GLY A 192 21.46 2.35 -20.74
N VAL A 193 21.45 1.44 -19.75
CA VAL A 193 20.27 1.12 -18.96
C VAL A 193 20.13 2.11 -17.82
N ASN A 194 19.02 2.83 -17.80
CA ASN A 194 18.70 3.78 -16.72
C ASN A 194 18.00 3.06 -15.56
N LEU A 195 18.58 3.22 -14.36
CA LEU A 195 17.99 2.69 -13.13
C LEU A 195 17.10 3.74 -12.49
N THR A 196 15.81 3.47 -12.40
CA THR A 196 14.83 4.38 -11.79
C THR A 196 14.67 4.18 -10.29
N LYS A 197 14.99 2.96 -9.78
CA LYS A 197 14.97 2.63 -8.36
C LYS A 197 16.06 1.60 -8.08
N LEU A 198 16.87 1.83 -7.04
CA LEU A 198 17.82 0.87 -6.50
C LEU A 198 17.58 0.77 -4.99
N GLN A 199 17.38 -0.45 -4.49
CA GLN A 199 17.12 -0.68 -3.06
C GLN A 199 17.81 -1.95 -2.59
N SER A 200 18.45 -1.88 -1.43
CA SER A 200 19.05 -3.06 -0.77
C SER A 200 18.12 -3.60 0.28
N TYR A 201 18.11 -4.92 0.41
CA TYR A 201 17.40 -5.64 1.46
C TYR A 201 18.39 -6.45 2.28
N PRO A 202 18.23 -6.51 3.61
CA PRO A 202 19.03 -7.43 4.42
C PRO A 202 18.77 -8.86 3.94
N CYS A 203 19.85 -9.59 3.69
CA CYS A 203 19.76 -10.98 3.30
C CYS A 203 19.43 -11.83 4.55
N LEU A 204 18.17 -12.20 4.72
CA LEU A 204 17.74 -13.07 5.83
C LEU A 204 18.23 -14.54 5.72
N LEU A 205 19.05 -14.85 4.70
CA LEU A 205 19.58 -16.19 4.44
C LEU A 205 20.93 -16.47 5.14
N TYR A 206 21.44 -15.54 5.94
CA TYR A 206 22.74 -15.71 6.63
C TYR A 206 22.67 -16.38 8.00
N THR A 207 21.56 -16.99 8.37
CA THR A 207 21.47 -17.66 9.70
C THR A 207 21.83 -19.14 9.69
N SER A 208 22.19 -19.76 8.54
CA SER A 208 22.54 -21.19 8.52
C SER A 208 23.98 -21.52 8.10
N ASP A 209 24.74 -20.59 7.51
CA ASP A 209 26.07 -20.91 6.94
C ASP A 209 27.24 -20.25 7.69
N ALA A 210 27.01 -19.66 8.86
CA ALA A 210 28.08 -19.04 9.67
C ALA A 210 28.60 -19.96 10.79
N ALA A 211 28.26 -21.27 10.77
CA ALA A 211 28.67 -22.23 11.80
C ALA A 211 29.74 -23.23 11.34
N ASP A 212 30.23 -23.14 10.09
CA ASP A 212 31.24 -24.05 9.53
C ASP A 212 32.44 -23.31 8.91
N GLU A 213 33.11 -22.45 9.71
CA GLU A 213 34.51 -22.08 9.52
C GLU A 213 35.19 -21.93 10.88
#